data_9c262e4b71ab9a5be693c8460696479e
#
_entry.id   9c262e4b71ab9a5be693c8460696479e
#
_cell.length_a   1.000
_cell.length_b   1.000
_cell.length_c   1.000
_cell.angle_alpha   90.00
_cell.angle_beta   90.00
_cell.angle_gamma   90.00
#
_symmetry.space_group_name_H-M   'P 1'
#
loop_
_entity.id
_entity.type
_entity.pdbx_description
1 polymer ?
#
loop_
_entity_poly.entity_id
_entity_poly.type
_entity_poly.pdbx_seq_one_letter_code
_entity_poly.pdbx_strand_id
1 'polypeptide(L)'
;MTPNSVPGGASASIGTVPVLSARGLVKTFGPVVALDGIDLDLHRGEVLGVIGDNGAGKSTLIKCLTGAEIPDVGQILVDGEEVDFHRPQDARDAGIETVYQTLSLSPALDIASNLFLGRERVRPDFLGRWLRVLDKRGMRREAAEKVAMLGIRTIQDINQVVETLSGGQRQAVAVARAVAFGSKVVVLDEPTAALGVRETGQVLDLVNQLRTRGLGVILISHNMPNVFEIADRIHIQRLGRCAGVITPQTHSMPEAVAIMTGAMSLNETFPEPAPSRGFEAPAPLKTPTEVERG
;
A
#
# COMPACT_ATOMS: atom_id res chain seq x y z
N MET A 1 -38.93 9.19 -41.27
CA MET A 1 -37.57 9.68 -41.06
C MET A 1 -37.29 9.64 -39.55
N THR A 2 -36.69 8.56 -39.10
CA THR A 2 -36.31 8.34 -37.69
C THR A 2 -34.86 8.69 -37.51
N PRO A 3 -34.45 9.45 -36.48
CA PRO A 3 -33.05 9.69 -36.21
C PRO A 3 -32.43 8.49 -35.47
N ASN A 4 -31.30 8.09 -35.99
CA ASN A 4 -30.43 7.03 -35.57
C ASN A 4 -29.83 7.36 -34.17
N SER A 5 -30.18 6.60 -33.13
CA SER A 5 -29.55 6.66 -31.84
C SER A 5 -28.32 5.74 -31.84
N VAL A 6 -27.14 6.33 -31.72
CA VAL A 6 -25.88 5.62 -31.47
C VAL A 6 -25.88 5.16 -30.01
N PRO A 7 -25.71 3.87 -29.72
CA PRO A 7 -25.56 3.40 -28.35
C PRO A 7 -24.11 3.68 -27.89
N GLY A 8 -23.94 4.62 -27.00
CA GLY A 8 -22.71 4.77 -26.23
C GLY A 8 -22.49 3.54 -25.37
N GLY A 9 -21.46 2.77 -25.72
CA GLY A 9 -21.03 1.61 -24.94
C GLY A 9 -20.39 2.02 -23.63
N ALA A 10 -21.21 2.24 -22.59
CA ALA A 10 -20.76 2.17 -21.23
C ALA A 10 -20.63 0.68 -20.88
N SER A 11 -19.41 0.16 -20.88
CA SER A 11 -19.09 -1.12 -20.22
C SER A 11 -19.36 -0.92 -18.73
N ALA A 12 -20.58 -1.24 -18.30
CA ALA A 12 -20.91 -1.40 -16.90
C ALA A 12 -20.17 -2.62 -16.39
N SER A 13 -19.02 -2.44 -15.77
CA SER A 13 -18.44 -3.44 -14.88
C SER A 13 -19.48 -3.71 -13.80
N ILE A 14 -19.99 -4.94 -13.75
CA ILE A 14 -20.87 -5.43 -12.69
C ILE A 14 -20.09 -5.21 -11.40
N GLY A 15 -20.50 -4.22 -10.59
CA GLY A 15 -19.80 -3.74 -9.44
C GLY A 15 -19.70 -4.82 -8.38
N THR A 16 -18.54 -5.41 -8.24
CA THR A 16 -18.21 -6.18 -7.04
C THR A 16 -18.16 -5.20 -5.86
N VAL A 17 -18.86 -5.54 -4.76
CA VAL A 17 -18.85 -4.74 -3.53
C VAL A 17 -17.38 -4.53 -3.09
N PRO A 18 -16.94 -3.29 -2.85
CA PRO A 18 -15.60 -3.03 -2.35
C PRO A 18 -15.36 -3.77 -1.03
N VAL A 19 -14.15 -4.27 -0.82
CA VAL A 19 -13.77 -4.91 0.45
C VAL A 19 -13.62 -3.90 1.57
N LEU A 20 -13.26 -2.66 1.22
CA LEU A 20 -13.19 -1.52 2.14
C LEU A 20 -13.66 -0.28 1.42
N SER A 21 -14.56 0.48 2.05
CA SER A 21 -14.99 1.79 1.55
C SER A 21 -14.92 2.83 2.66
N ALA A 22 -14.66 4.05 2.26
CA ALA A 22 -14.85 5.25 3.08
C ALA A 22 -15.80 6.20 2.35
N ARG A 23 -16.67 6.86 3.08
CA ARG A 23 -17.66 7.81 2.53
C ARG A 23 -17.67 9.07 3.36
N GLY A 24 -17.34 10.20 2.71
CA GLY A 24 -17.42 11.53 3.30
C GLY A 24 -16.59 11.70 4.57
N LEU A 25 -15.42 11.05 4.69
CA LEU A 25 -14.62 11.11 5.91
C LEU A 25 -14.10 12.52 6.17
N VAL A 26 -14.43 13.05 7.34
CA VAL A 26 -13.90 14.32 7.86
C VAL A 26 -13.17 14.08 9.15
N LYS A 27 -12.00 14.71 9.31
CA LYS A 27 -11.22 14.71 10.53
C LYS A 27 -10.55 16.05 10.78
N THR A 28 -10.75 16.59 11.96
CA THR A 28 -10.17 17.86 12.38
C THR A 28 -9.28 17.69 13.61
N PHE A 29 -8.24 18.50 13.71
CA PHE A 29 -7.37 18.60 14.88
C PHE A 29 -7.28 20.09 15.27
N GLY A 30 -8.15 20.53 16.17
CA GLY A 30 -8.32 21.94 16.48
C GLY A 30 -8.68 22.74 15.21
N PRO A 31 -7.89 23.74 14.80
CA PRO A 31 -8.17 24.52 13.59
C PRO A 31 -7.77 23.83 12.28
N VAL A 32 -7.09 22.68 12.34
CA VAL A 32 -6.56 21.99 11.17
C VAL A 32 -7.56 20.95 10.68
N VAL A 33 -8.07 21.10 9.45
CA VAL A 33 -8.87 20.10 8.76
C VAL A 33 -7.91 19.15 8.04
N ALA A 34 -7.74 17.94 8.59
CA ALA A 34 -6.83 16.95 8.06
C ALA A 34 -7.48 16.06 6.98
N LEU A 35 -8.80 15.80 7.10
CA LEU A 35 -9.63 15.17 6.07
C LEU A 35 -10.89 16.01 5.89
N ASP A 36 -11.29 16.22 4.64
CA ASP A 36 -12.40 17.07 4.25
C ASP A 36 -13.27 16.39 3.17
N GLY A 37 -14.08 15.43 3.63
CA GLY A 37 -15.03 14.70 2.78
C GLY A 37 -14.34 13.67 1.86
N ILE A 38 -13.46 12.81 2.38
CA ILE A 38 -12.76 11.79 1.60
C ILE A 38 -13.70 10.61 1.31
N ASP A 39 -13.76 10.27 0.01
CA ASP A 39 -14.30 9.00 -0.48
C ASP A 39 -13.16 8.10 -0.98
N LEU A 40 -13.23 6.80 -0.66
CA LEU A 40 -12.27 5.81 -1.10
C LEU A 40 -12.96 4.45 -1.26
N ASP A 41 -12.60 3.73 -2.31
CA ASP A 41 -12.98 2.34 -2.53
C ASP A 41 -11.76 1.49 -2.82
N LEU A 42 -11.69 0.34 -2.14
CA LEU A 42 -10.70 -0.71 -2.38
C LEU A 42 -11.42 -2.02 -2.68
N HIS A 43 -11.02 -2.69 -3.75
CA HIS A 43 -11.59 -3.97 -4.14
C HIS A 43 -10.71 -5.15 -3.74
N ARG A 44 -11.29 -6.36 -3.72
CA ARG A 44 -10.52 -7.58 -3.48
C ARG A 44 -9.55 -7.82 -4.63
N GLY A 45 -8.31 -8.18 -4.28
CA GLY A 45 -7.26 -8.41 -5.27
C GLY A 45 -6.80 -7.13 -6.00
N GLU A 46 -7.00 -5.97 -5.39
CA GLU A 46 -6.57 -4.67 -5.89
C GLU A 46 -5.41 -4.13 -5.07
N VAL A 47 -4.47 -3.46 -5.72
CA VAL A 47 -3.49 -2.59 -5.09
C VAL A 47 -3.88 -1.13 -5.37
N LEU A 48 -4.36 -0.44 -4.34
CA LEU A 48 -4.67 0.99 -4.39
C LEU A 48 -3.48 1.78 -3.87
N GLY A 49 -2.78 2.48 -4.75
CA GLY A 49 -1.75 3.46 -4.37
C GLY A 49 -2.39 4.70 -3.74
N VAL A 50 -1.87 5.19 -2.64
CA VAL A 50 -2.26 6.49 -2.04
C VAL A 50 -1.06 7.41 -2.05
N ILE A 51 -1.12 8.44 -2.88
CA ILE A 51 -0.07 9.45 -3.04
C ILE A 51 -0.56 10.83 -2.63
N GLY A 52 0.37 11.74 -2.37
CA GLY A 52 0.08 13.12 -2.00
C GLY A 52 1.27 13.74 -1.29
N ASP A 53 1.31 15.07 -1.23
CA ASP A 53 2.36 15.80 -0.52
C ASP A 53 2.37 15.54 1.00
N ASN A 54 3.43 15.98 1.66
CA ASN A 54 3.48 16.01 3.11
C ASN A 54 2.37 16.94 3.65
N GLY A 55 1.62 16.45 4.64
CA GLY A 55 0.47 17.19 5.16
C GLY A 55 -0.82 17.06 4.33
N ALA A 56 -0.83 16.28 3.23
CA ALA A 56 -2.04 16.05 2.42
C ALA A 56 -3.15 15.29 3.17
N GLY A 57 -2.87 14.71 4.35
CA GLY A 57 -3.83 13.96 5.17
C GLY A 57 -3.74 12.43 5.02
N LYS A 58 -2.78 11.88 4.25
CA LYS A 58 -2.63 10.42 4.01
C LYS A 58 -2.57 9.61 5.30
N SER A 59 -1.69 9.98 6.23
CA SER A 59 -1.56 9.28 7.50
C SER A 59 -2.82 9.37 8.36
N THR A 60 -3.55 10.49 8.29
CA THR A 60 -4.84 10.65 8.98
C THR A 60 -5.90 9.74 8.37
N LEU A 61 -5.97 9.66 7.04
CA LEU A 61 -6.87 8.74 6.34
C LEU A 61 -6.64 7.29 6.80
N ILE A 62 -5.36 6.84 6.79
CA ILE A 62 -5.03 5.49 7.24
C ILE A 62 -5.38 5.26 8.70
N LYS A 63 -5.11 6.21 9.58
CA LYS A 63 -5.47 6.10 10.99
C LYS A 63 -6.99 5.98 11.18
N CYS A 64 -7.80 6.69 10.41
CA CYS A 64 -9.25 6.54 10.43
C CYS A 64 -9.67 5.14 9.93
N LEU A 65 -9.14 4.70 8.78
CA LEU A 65 -9.46 3.37 8.21
C LEU A 65 -9.02 2.21 9.10
N THR A 66 -8.08 2.43 10.00
CA THR A 66 -7.50 1.39 10.87
C THR A 66 -7.88 1.54 12.35
N GLY A 67 -8.82 2.45 12.66
CA GLY A 67 -9.32 2.65 14.02
C GLY A 67 -8.31 3.26 14.99
N ALA A 68 -7.20 3.81 14.50
CA ALA A 68 -6.23 4.54 15.31
C ALA A 68 -6.66 5.99 15.59
N GLU A 69 -7.54 6.54 14.75
CA GLU A 69 -8.24 7.80 14.92
C GLU A 69 -9.71 7.59 14.56
N ILE A 70 -10.62 8.22 15.30
CA ILE A 70 -12.06 8.19 15.00
C ILE A 70 -12.36 9.38 14.08
N PRO A 71 -12.95 9.19 12.88
CA PRO A 71 -13.40 10.31 12.06
C PRO A 71 -14.48 11.12 12.78
N ASP A 72 -14.53 12.43 12.51
CA ASP A 72 -15.54 13.30 13.11
C ASP A 72 -16.87 13.17 12.36
N VAL A 73 -16.83 12.88 11.04
CA VAL A 73 -17.99 12.66 10.16
C VAL A 73 -17.60 11.61 9.11
N GLY A 74 -18.62 10.96 8.56
CA GLY A 74 -18.47 9.98 7.48
C GLY A 74 -18.62 8.56 7.98
N GLN A 75 -18.50 7.60 7.05
CA GLN A 75 -18.72 6.17 7.29
C GLN A 75 -17.60 5.34 6.73
N ILE A 76 -17.28 4.24 7.41
CA ILE A 76 -16.37 3.20 6.93
C ILE A 76 -17.19 1.94 6.73
N LEU A 77 -17.03 1.26 5.58
CA LEU A 77 -17.73 0.02 5.29
C LEU A 77 -16.70 -1.08 4.97
N VAL A 78 -16.94 -2.27 5.50
CA VAL A 78 -16.16 -3.49 5.19
C VAL A 78 -17.11 -4.51 4.58
N ASP A 79 -16.79 -4.98 3.37
CA ASP A 79 -17.67 -5.85 2.57
C ASP A 79 -19.10 -5.30 2.38
N GLY A 80 -19.23 -3.96 2.36
CA GLY A 80 -20.49 -3.25 2.21
C GLY A 80 -21.28 -3.03 3.51
N GLU A 81 -20.82 -3.55 4.64
CA GLU A 81 -21.42 -3.35 5.96
C GLU A 81 -20.72 -2.18 6.68
N GLU A 82 -21.49 -1.27 7.24
CA GLU A 82 -20.97 -0.15 8.02
C GLU A 82 -20.33 -0.66 9.32
N VAL A 83 -19.14 -0.14 9.62
CA VAL A 83 -18.36 -0.52 10.80
C VAL A 83 -17.94 0.71 11.59
N ASP A 84 -17.93 0.56 12.93
CA ASP A 84 -17.52 1.61 13.86
C ASP A 84 -16.23 1.17 14.56
N PHE A 85 -15.14 1.86 14.27
CA PHE A 85 -13.85 1.56 14.88
C PHE A 85 -13.55 2.56 16.00
N HIS A 86 -13.46 2.07 17.22
CA HIS A 86 -13.06 2.88 18.39
C HIS A 86 -11.59 2.68 18.77
N ARG A 87 -10.97 1.63 18.26
CA ARG A 87 -9.58 1.26 18.54
C ARG A 87 -9.03 0.37 17.41
N PRO A 88 -7.71 0.29 17.25
CA PRO A 88 -7.10 -0.52 16.19
C PRO A 88 -7.46 -2.02 16.22
N GLN A 89 -7.87 -2.53 17.40
CA GLN A 89 -8.29 -3.92 17.50
C GLN A 89 -9.58 -4.17 16.72
N ASP A 90 -10.52 -3.22 16.72
CA ASP A 90 -11.80 -3.37 16.04
C ASP A 90 -11.60 -3.49 14.52
N ALA A 91 -10.68 -2.72 13.96
CA ALA A 91 -10.29 -2.82 12.54
C ALA A 91 -9.62 -4.17 12.21
N ARG A 92 -8.76 -4.67 13.12
CA ARG A 92 -8.15 -6.01 12.96
C ARG A 92 -9.20 -7.12 13.00
N ASP A 93 -10.16 -7.03 13.90
CA ASP A 93 -11.24 -8.02 14.01
C ASP A 93 -12.14 -7.99 12.76
N ALA A 94 -12.28 -6.84 12.10
CA ALA A 94 -12.92 -6.71 10.79
C ALA A 94 -12.07 -7.21 9.61
N GLY A 95 -10.78 -7.53 9.85
CA GLY A 95 -9.84 -8.04 8.86
C GLY A 95 -8.97 -6.98 8.18
N ILE A 96 -8.81 -5.80 8.78
CA ILE A 96 -7.91 -4.75 8.30
C ILE A 96 -6.63 -4.76 9.13
N GLU A 97 -5.51 -5.05 8.51
CA GLU A 97 -4.20 -5.05 9.16
C GLU A 97 -3.30 -3.96 8.60
N THR A 98 -2.45 -3.41 9.45
CA THR A 98 -1.55 -2.32 9.06
C THR A 98 -0.10 -2.67 9.33
N VAL A 99 0.74 -2.44 8.34
CA VAL A 99 2.20 -2.46 8.46
C VAL A 99 2.68 -1.02 8.39
N TYR A 100 3.01 -0.46 9.54
CA TYR A 100 3.53 0.89 9.66
C TYR A 100 4.99 0.97 9.22
N GLN A 101 5.46 2.16 8.89
CA GLN A 101 6.86 2.46 8.57
C GLN A 101 7.82 1.96 9.67
N THR A 102 7.45 2.10 10.95
CA THR A 102 8.12 1.42 12.06
C THR A 102 7.49 0.05 12.22
N LEU A 103 8.13 -1.00 11.74
CA LEU A 103 7.56 -2.35 11.54
C LEU A 103 6.93 -2.99 12.77
N SER A 104 7.04 -2.35 13.94
CA SER A 104 6.52 -2.86 15.23
C SER A 104 6.93 -4.32 15.54
N LEU A 105 8.11 -4.72 15.06
CA LEU A 105 8.72 -6.00 15.37
C LEU A 105 9.61 -5.87 16.60
N SER A 106 9.65 -6.90 17.43
CA SER A 106 10.60 -7.01 18.53
C SER A 106 11.93 -7.56 18.01
N PRO A 107 13.02 -6.78 18.00
CA PRO A 107 14.30 -7.21 17.44
C PRO A 107 14.89 -8.44 18.15
N ALA A 108 14.68 -8.54 19.45
CA ALA A 108 15.22 -9.61 20.31
C ALA A 108 14.47 -10.95 20.20
N LEU A 109 13.32 -10.99 19.55
CA LEU A 109 12.52 -12.20 19.37
C LEU A 109 12.80 -12.86 18.01
N ASP A 110 12.57 -14.19 17.96
CA ASP A 110 12.58 -14.91 16.69
C ASP A 110 11.36 -14.55 15.82
N ILE A 111 11.40 -14.93 14.54
CA ILE A 111 10.33 -14.66 13.58
C ILE A 111 9.00 -15.26 14.05
N ALA A 112 9.00 -16.51 14.52
CA ALA A 112 7.79 -17.18 15.00
C ALA A 112 7.15 -16.42 16.16
N SER A 113 7.94 -15.97 17.13
CA SER A 113 7.46 -15.20 18.27
C SER A 113 6.91 -13.83 17.84
N ASN A 114 7.54 -13.17 16.84
CA ASN A 114 7.04 -11.92 16.29
C ASN A 114 5.69 -12.09 15.56
N LEU A 115 5.48 -13.20 14.83
CA LEU A 115 4.21 -13.47 14.16
C LEU A 115 3.05 -13.60 15.18
N PHE A 116 3.32 -14.22 16.32
CA PHE A 116 2.31 -14.46 17.36
C PHE A 116 2.27 -13.39 18.47
N LEU A 117 3.05 -12.32 18.35
CA LEU A 117 3.09 -11.25 19.36
C LEU A 117 1.70 -10.63 19.58
N GLY A 118 1.19 -10.72 20.81
CA GLY A 118 -0.17 -10.31 21.18
C GLY A 118 -1.26 -11.33 20.83
N ARG A 119 -0.88 -12.51 20.28
CA ARG A 119 -1.77 -13.64 19.94
C ARG A 119 -1.15 -14.97 20.35
N GLU A 120 -0.35 -14.94 21.42
CA GLU A 120 0.43 -16.08 21.89
C GLU A 120 -0.50 -17.24 22.29
N ARG A 121 -0.10 -18.45 21.92
CA ARG A 121 -0.82 -19.66 22.28
C ARG A 121 -0.26 -20.28 23.56
N VAL A 122 -1.15 -20.66 24.45
CA VAL A 122 -0.81 -21.46 25.61
C VAL A 122 -0.97 -22.95 25.30
N ARG A 123 -0.18 -23.79 25.94
CA ARG A 123 -0.26 -25.24 25.78
C ARG A 123 -1.67 -25.72 26.14
N PRO A 124 -2.24 -26.66 25.36
CA PRO A 124 -3.62 -27.12 25.54
C PRO A 124 -3.81 -28.04 26.78
N ASP A 125 -2.73 -28.57 27.35
CA ASP A 125 -2.76 -29.42 28.53
C ASP A 125 -3.20 -28.65 29.80
N PHE A 126 -3.76 -29.36 30.80
CA PHE A 126 -4.31 -28.75 32.01
C PHE A 126 -3.29 -27.84 32.73
N LEU A 127 -2.06 -28.34 32.91
CA LEU A 127 -0.96 -27.57 33.53
C LEU A 127 -0.53 -26.36 32.67
N GLY A 128 -0.47 -26.53 31.36
CA GLY A 128 -0.14 -25.45 30.43
C GLY A 128 -1.15 -24.30 30.47
N ARG A 129 -2.44 -24.64 30.54
CA ARG A 129 -3.52 -23.62 30.66
C ARG A 129 -3.50 -22.94 32.01
N TRP A 130 -3.30 -23.70 33.09
CA TRP A 130 -3.30 -23.17 34.46
C TRP A 130 -2.09 -22.28 34.73
N LEU A 131 -0.89 -22.69 34.26
CA LEU A 131 0.36 -21.94 34.42
C LEU A 131 0.63 -20.95 33.26
N ARG A 132 -0.29 -20.87 32.29
CA ARG A 132 -0.15 -20.05 31.07
C ARG A 132 1.16 -20.25 30.31
N VAL A 133 1.62 -21.52 30.26
CA VAL A 133 2.86 -21.87 29.54
C VAL A 133 2.66 -21.78 28.06
N LEU A 134 3.54 -21.02 27.36
CA LEU A 134 3.46 -20.82 25.91
C LEU A 134 3.71 -22.12 25.14
N ASP A 135 2.91 -22.38 24.11
CA ASP A 135 3.14 -23.45 23.14
C ASP A 135 4.10 -23.00 22.02
N LYS A 136 5.37 -22.81 22.39
CA LYS A 136 6.41 -22.39 21.44
C LYS A 136 6.56 -23.35 20.24
N ARG A 137 6.35 -24.67 20.45
CA ARG A 137 6.47 -25.64 19.35
C ARG A 137 5.32 -25.55 18.37
N GLY A 138 4.09 -25.45 18.87
CA GLY A 138 2.90 -25.24 18.04
C GLY A 138 2.98 -23.93 17.26
N MET A 139 3.34 -22.84 17.94
CA MET A 139 3.52 -21.52 17.30
C MET A 139 4.57 -21.55 16.18
N ARG A 140 5.74 -22.18 16.39
CA ARG A 140 6.78 -22.29 15.37
C ARG A 140 6.33 -23.08 14.15
N ARG A 141 5.66 -24.21 14.36
CA ARG A 141 5.13 -25.01 13.24
C ARG A 141 4.11 -24.22 12.44
N GLU A 142 3.14 -23.61 13.10
CA GLU A 142 2.12 -22.80 12.44
C GLU A 142 2.70 -21.57 11.75
N ALA A 143 3.68 -20.88 12.36
CA ALA A 143 4.40 -19.78 11.74
C ALA A 143 5.10 -20.20 10.43
N ALA A 144 5.78 -21.36 10.45
CA ALA A 144 6.43 -21.90 9.25
C ALA A 144 5.41 -22.21 8.13
N GLU A 145 4.28 -22.84 8.49
CA GLU A 145 3.19 -23.13 7.55
C GLU A 145 2.62 -21.83 6.93
N LYS A 146 2.35 -20.82 7.77
CA LYS A 146 1.80 -19.52 7.31
C LYS A 146 2.78 -18.78 6.39
N VAL A 147 4.06 -18.71 6.76
CA VAL A 147 5.11 -18.09 5.92
C VAL A 147 5.26 -18.83 4.59
N ALA A 148 5.24 -20.16 4.62
CA ALA A 148 5.30 -20.98 3.41
C ALA A 148 4.07 -20.77 2.52
N MET A 149 2.87 -20.75 3.11
CA MET A 149 1.63 -20.41 2.38
C MET A 149 1.70 -19.05 1.73
N LEU A 150 2.33 -18.06 2.35
CA LEU A 150 2.51 -16.72 1.79
C LEU A 150 3.55 -16.67 0.66
N GLY A 151 4.27 -17.76 0.41
CA GLY A 151 5.32 -17.82 -0.62
C GLY A 151 6.53 -16.94 -0.33
N ILE A 152 6.72 -16.52 0.93
CA ILE A 152 7.83 -15.65 1.34
C ILE A 152 9.13 -16.45 1.38
N ARG A 153 9.81 -16.50 0.24
CA ARG A 153 11.06 -17.28 0.07
C ARG A 153 12.26 -16.66 0.77
N THR A 154 12.18 -15.41 1.19
CA THR A 154 13.27 -14.68 1.86
C THR A 154 13.47 -15.11 3.32
N ILE A 155 12.46 -15.74 3.93
CA ILE A 155 12.50 -16.29 5.29
C ILE A 155 12.81 -17.79 5.18
N GLN A 156 14.02 -18.19 5.54
CA GLN A 156 14.48 -19.58 5.47
C GLN A 156 14.41 -20.31 6.80
N ASP A 157 14.63 -19.61 7.91
CA ASP A 157 14.54 -20.15 9.26
C ASP A 157 13.63 -19.30 10.14
N ILE A 158 12.51 -19.89 10.55
CA ILE A 158 11.51 -19.25 11.39
C ILE A 158 12.01 -18.97 12.83
N ASN A 159 13.13 -19.58 13.24
CA ASN A 159 13.75 -19.36 14.55
C ASN A 159 14.80 -18.24 14.53
N GLN A 160 15.09 -17.68 13.35
CA GLN A 160 16.06 -16.60 13.23
C GLN A 160 15.58 -15.35 13.98
N VAL A 161 16.47 -14.73 14.74
CA VAL A 161 16.19 -13.52 15.52
C VAL A 161 16.05 -12.32 14.57
N VAL A 162 15.03 -11.49 14.77
CA VAL A 162 14.67 -10.41 13.83
C VAL A 162 15.77 -9.36 13.67
N GLU A 163 16.57 -9.09 14.68
CA GLU A 163 17.69 -8.12 14.59
C GLU A 163 18.75 -8.53 13.54
N THR A 164 18.89 -9.85 13.26
CA THR A 164 19.86 -10.37 12.29
C THR A 164 19.38 -10.34 10.84
N LEU A 165 18.13 -9.94 10.61
CA LEU A 165 17.50 -9.88 9.30
C LEU A 165 17.89 -8.61 8.54
N SER A 166 17.94 -8.70 7.19
CA SER A 166 18.01 -7.52 6.33
C SER A 166 16.73 -6.68 6.42
N GLY A 167 16.77 -5.43 5.94
CA GLY A 167 15.60 -4.56 5.90
C GLY A 167 14.41 -5.20 5.18
N GLY A 168 14.63 -5.76 3.99
CA GLY A 168 13.59 -6.44 3.21
C GLY A 168 13.05 -7.70 3.90
N GLN A 169 13.89 -8.46 4.60
CA GLN A 169 13.45 -9.61 5.39
C GLN A 169 12.60 -9.16 6.57
N ARG A 170 12.98 -8.10 7.29
CA ARG A 170 12.14 -7.54 8.35
C ARG A 170 10.79 -7.07 7.83
N GLN A 171 10.77 -6.41 6.67
CA GLN A 171 9.53 -6.02 6.01
C GLN A 171 8.66 -7.23 5.69
N ALA A 172 9.24 -8.30 5.12
CA ALA A 172 8.53 -9.54 4.83
C ALA A 172 7.93 -10.19 6.09
N VAL A 173 8.66 -10.17 7.23
CA VAL A 173 8.13 -10.67 8.52
C VAL A 173 6.96 -9.81 9.01
N ALA A 174 7.04 -8.48 8.88
CA ALA A 174 5.96 -7.58 9.28
C ALA A 174 4.69 -7.80 8.46
N VAL A 175 4.83 -7.97 7.14
CA VAL A 175 3.72 -8.29 6.24
C VAL A 175 3.18 -9.69 6.55
N ALA A 176 4.05 -10.70 6.75
CA ALA A 176 3.63 -12.05 7.13
C ALA A 176 2.78 -12.03 8.42
N ARG A 177 3.20 -11.23 9.42
CA ARG A 177 2.45 -11.06 10.67
C ARG A 177 1.06 -10.45 10.42
N ALA A 178 0.97 -9.44 9.56
CA ALA A 178 -0.28 -8.79 9.22
C ALA A 178 -1.28 -9.78 8.58
N VAL A 179 -0.84 -10.60 7.63
CA VAL A 179 -1.74 -11.47 6.86
C VAL A 179 -1.92 -12.88 7.42
N ALA A 180 -1.12 -13.28 8.40
CA ALA A 180 -1.11 -14.64 8.95
C ALA A 180 -2.45 -15.07 9.56
N PHE A 181 -3.32 -14.16 9.96
CA PHE A 181 -4.49 -14.46 10.78
C PHE A 181 -5.84 -14.08 10.12
N GLY A 182 -5.90 -14.09 8.80
CA GLY A 182 -7.17 -13.98 8.08
C GLY A 182 -7.54 -12.56 7.66
N SER A 183 -6.56 -11.73 7.29
CA SER A 183 -6.80 -10.38 6.81
C SER A 183 -7.55 -10.37 5.47
N LYS A 184 -8.39 -9.36 5.28
CA LYS A 184 -9.08 -9.03 4.03
C LYS A 184 -8.37 -7.89 3.32
N VAL A 185 -7.87 -6.94 4.12
CA VAL A 185 -7.19 -5.71 3.68
C VAL A 185 -5.86 -5.58 4.40
N VAL A 186 -4.83 -5.19 3.68
CA VAL A 186 -3.51 -4.88 4.22
C VAL A 186 -3.15 -3.45 3.83
N VAL A 187 -2.87 -2.63 4.82
CA VAL A 187 -2.36 -1.27 4.63
C VAL A 187 -0.85 -1.27 4.84
N LEU A 188 -0.12 -0.81 3.85
CA LEU A 188 1.34 -0.71 3.86
C LEU A 188 1.74 0.77 3.82
N ASP A 189 2.28 1.26 4.94
CA ASP A 189 2.70 2.66 5.06
C ASP A 189 4.21 2.77 4.84
N GLU A 190 4.60 3.31 3.67
CA GLU A 190 5.98 3.50 3.22
C GLU A 190 6.84 2.20 3.29
N PRO A 191 6.37 1.07 2.74
CA PRO A 191 7.00 -0.22 2.96
C PRO A 191 8.38 -0.36 2.31
N THR A 192 8.74 0.53 1.40
CA THR A 192 10.04 0.53 0.70
C THR A 192 10.98 1.64 1.15
N ALA A 193 10.58 2.44 2.16
CA ALA A 193 11.42 3.50 2.69
C ALA A 193 12.73 2.92 3.27
N ALA A 194 13.84 3.56 2.95
CA ALA A 194 15.19 3.18 3.40
C ALA A 194 15.65 1.77 2.99
N LEU A 195 15.06 1.18 1.96
CA LEU A 195 15.48 -0.09 1.36
C LEU A 195 16.31 0.15 0.09
N GLY A 196 17.26 -0.75 -0.17
CA GLY A 196 17.98 -0.78 -1.45
C GLY A 196 17.10 -1.28 -2.59
N VAL A 197 17.59 -1.18 -3.83
CA VAL A 197 16.83 -1.57 -5.03
C VAL A 197 16.37 -3.03 -4.99
N ARG A 198 17.25 -3.93 -4.54
CA ARG A 198 16.95 -5.36 -4.46
C ARG A 198 15.86 -5.66 -3.42
N GLU A 199 15.96 -5.07 -2.24
CA GLU A 199 14.99 -5.23 -1.17
C GLU A 199 13.64 -4.63 -1.55
N THR A 200 13.64 -3.49 -2.23
CA THR A 200 12.42 -2.87 -2.78
C THR A 200 11.71 -3.83 -3.72
N GLY A 201 12.42 -4.43 -4.70
CA GLY A 201 11.83 -5.42 -5.60
C GLY A 201 11.18 -6.59 -4.85
N GLN A 202 11.84 -7.11 -3.79
CA GLN A 202 11.29 -8.19 -2.96
C GLN A 202 9.98 -7.79 -2.25
N VAL A 203 9.87 -6.53 -1.81
CA VAL A 203 8.66 -6.01 -1.18
C VAL A 203 7.53 -5.85 -2.22
N LEU A 204 7.83 -5.35 -3.42
CA LEU A 204 6.85 -5.23 -4.50
C LEU A 204 6.35 -6.62 -4.96
N ASP A 205 7.24 -7.61 -5.07
CA ASP A 205 6.86 -9.00 -5.33
C ASP A 205 5.90 -9.54 -4.27
N LEU A 206 6.16 -9.21 -2.99
CA LEU A 206 5.29 -9.61 -1.89
C LEU A 206 3.91 -8.95 -1.99
N VAL A 207 3.83 -7.66 -2.33
CA VAL A 207 2.56 -6.95 -2.57
C VAL A 207 1.77 -7.64 -3.69
N ASN A 208 2.44 -8.01 -4.79
CA ASN A 208 1.83 -8.78 -5.88
C ASN A 208 1.28 -10.13 -5.41
N GLN A 209 2.00 -10.84 -4.54
CA GLN A 209 1.52 -12.10 -3.97
C GLN A 209 0.27 -11.90 -3.11
N LEU A 210 0.16 -10.83 -2.34
CA LEU A 210 -1.04 -10.51 -1.57
C LEU A 210 -2.23 -10.25 -2.50
N ARG A 211 -2.03 -9.45 -3.55
CA ARG A 211 -3.02 -9.16 -4.59
C ARG A 211 -3.55 -10.43 -5.24
N THR A 212 -2.67 -11.32 -5.70
CA THR A 212 -3.06 -12.58 -6.37
C THR A 212 -3.82 -13.55 -5.46
N ARG A 213 -3.75 -13.36 -4.15
CA ARG A 213 -4.53 -14.10 -3.15
C ARG A 213 -5.89 -13.48 -2.84
N GLY A 214 -6.23 -12.41 -3.52
CA GLY A 214 -7.51 -11.72 -3.36
C GLY A 214 -7.55 -10.75 -2.19
N LEU A 215 -6.42 -10.41 -1.54
CA LEU A 215 -6.38 -9.35 -0.52
C LEU A 215 -6.45 -7.99 -1.21
N GLY A 216 -7.21 -7.05 -0.62
CA GLY A 216 -7.10 -5.64 -0.97
C GLY A 216 -5.85 -5.05 -0.31
N VAL A 217 -5.06 -4.30 -1.06
CA VAL A 217 -3.83 -3.67 -0.54
C VAL A 217 -3.91 -2.15 -0.73
N ILE A 218 -3.75 -1.40 0.35
CA ILE A 218 -3.50 0.05 0.29
C ILE A 218 -2.00 0.25 0.43
N LEU A 219 -1.39 0.85 -0.59
CA LEU A 219 0.03 1.16 -0.62
C LEU A 219 0.24 2.67 -0.54
N ILE A 220 0.74 3.15 0.60
CA ILE A 220 1.16 4.55 0.72
C ILE A 220 2.64 4.63 0.42
N SER A 221 3.01 5.47 -0.53
CA SER A 221 4.42 5.74 -0.81
C SER A 221 4.60 7.10 -1.46
N HIS A 222 5.74 7.72 -1.18
CA HIS A 222 6.23 8.89 -1.90
C HIS A 222 7.12 8.50 -3.09
N ASN A 223 7.49 7.21 -3.21
CA ASN A 223 8.25 6.69 -4.34
C ASN A 223 7.31 6.41 -5.52
N MET A 224 7.10 7.41 -6.36
CA MET A 224 6.19 7.35 -7.51
C MET A 224 6.48 6.19 -8.47
N PRO A 225 7.76 5.91 -8.87
CA PRO A 225 8.08 4.75 -9.69
C PRO A 225 7.52 3.44 -9.13
N ASN A 226 7.69 3.16 -7.85
CA ASN A 226 7.19 1.93 -7.21
C ASN A 226 5.66 1.87 -7.22
N VAL A 227 4.99 3.00 -6.99
CA VAL A 227 3.52 3.06 -7.02
C VAL A 227 3.01 2.79 -8.44
N PHE A 228 3.60 3.43 -9.46
CA PHE A 228 3.21 3.24 -10.86
C PHE A 228 3.49 1.82 -11.39
N GLU A 229 4.49 1.13 -10.82
CA GLU A 229 4.82 -0.24 -11.17
C GLU A 229 3.77 -1.25 -10.68
N ILE A 230 3.19 -1.04 -9.47
CA ILE A 230 2.42 -2.07 -8.79
C ILE A 230 0.93 -1.77 -8.63
N ALA A 231 0.55 -0.48 -8.58
CA ALA A 231 -0.84 -0.09 -8.30
C ALA A 231 -1.76 -0.33 -9.51
N ASP A 232 -2.95 -0.84 -9.23
CA ASP A 232 -4.03 -0.94 -10.22
C ASP A 232 -4.72 0.43 -10.37
N ARG A 233 -4.95 1.13 -9.26
CA ARG A 233 -5.47 2.50 -9.18
C ARG A 233 -4.64 3.33 -8.21
N ILE A 234 -4.62 4.64 -8.41
CA ILE A 234 -3.87 5.60 -7.59
C ILE A 234 -4.84 6.68 -7.11
N HIS A 235 -5.04 6.75 -5.80
CA HIS A 235 -5.76 7.81 -5.13
C HIS A 235 -4.79 8.97 -4.84
N ILE A 236 -5.05 10.13 -5.40
CA ILE A 236 -4.23 11.34 -5.22
C ILE A 236 -4.89 12.18 -4.14
N GLN A 237 -4.21 12.34 -3.02
CA GLN A 237 -4.70 13.14 -1.90
C GLN A 237 -3.99 14.49 -1.83
N ARG A 238 -4.78 15.56 -1.69
CA ARG A 238 -4.27 16.93 -1.62
C ARG A 238 -5.12 17.75 -0.65
N LEU A 239 -4.47 18.40 0.31
CA LEU A 239 -5.11 19.31 1.29
C LEU A 239 -6.36 18.70 1.96
N GLY A 240 -6.27 17.44 2.38
CA GLY A 240 -7.36 16.73 3.05
C GLY A 240 -8.47 16.22 2.13
N ARG A 241 -8.37 16.41 0.81
CA ARG A 241 -9.39 15.98 -0.18
C ARG A 241 -8.80 14.99 -1.20
N CYS A 242 -9.66 14.22 -1.84
CA CYS A 242 -9.32 13.45 -3.02
C CYS A 242 -9.22 14.40 -4.23
N ALA A 243 -8.02 14.60 -4.76
CA ALA A 243 -7.80 15.38 -5.97
C ALA A 243 -8.16 14.59 -7.24
N GLY A 244 -8.16 13.26 -7.15
CA GLY A 244 -8.56 12.36 -8.22
C GLY A 244 -8.12 10.93 -7.99
N VAL A 245 -8.73 10.02 -8.75
CA VAL A 245 -8.33 8.61 -8.82
C VAL A 245 -7.96 8.30 -10.27
N ILE A 246 -6.72 7.87 -10.48
CA ILE A 246 -6.15 7.58 -11.80
C ILE A 246 -5.69 6.13 -11.89
N THR A 247 -5.30 5.70 -13.07
CA THR A 247 -4.60 4.42 -13.27
C THR A 247 -3.26 4.68 -13.97
N PRO A 248 -2.23 3.83 -13.72
CA PRO A 248 -0.95 3.93 -14.44
C PRO A 248 -1.06 3.80 -15.96
N GLN A 249 -2.16 3.20 -16.46
CA GLN A 249 -2.44 3.02 -17.88
C GLN A 249 -3.03 4.27 -18.54
N THR A 250 -3.73 5.10 -17.77
CA THR A 250 -4.44 6.28 -18.31
C THR A 250 -3.70 7.58 -18.06
N HIS A 251 -2.80 7.62 -17.09
CA HIS A 251 -2.06 8.82 -16.71
C HIS A 251 -0.58 8.51 -16.51
N SER A 252 0.26 9.42 -16.93
CA SER A 252 1.69 9.39 -16.69
C SER A 252 2.04 9.85 -15.28
N MET A 253 3.24 9.51 -14.83
CA MET A 253 3.76 9.99 -13.54
C MET A 253 3.85 11.54 -13.44
N PRO A 254 4.29 12.29 -14.47
CA PRO A 254 4.24 13.75 -14.45
C PRO A 254 2.83 14.32 -14.28
N GLU A 255 1.80 13.72 -14.90
CA GLU A 255 0.40 14.12 -14.73
C GLU A 255 -0.08 13.89 -13.31
N ALA A 256 0.24 12.75 -12.71
CA ALA A 256 -0.08 12.47 -11.32
C ALA A 256 0.56 13.50 -10.36
N VAL A 257 1.82 13.89 -10.60
CA VAL A 257 2.50 14.95 -9.85
C VAL A 257 1.82 16.30 -10.06
N ALA A 258 1.41 16.64 -11.27
CA ALA A 258 0.71 17.88 -11.58
C ALA A 258 -0.66 17.96 -10.86
N ILE A 259 -1.41 16.87 -10.83
CA ILE A 259 -2.68 16.77 -10.07
C ILE A 259 -2.40 16.88 -8.56
N MET A 260 -1.38 16.20 -8.07
CA MET A 260 -0.99 16.20 -6.65
C MET A 260 -0.62 17.60 -6.16
N THR A 261 0.11 18.38 -6.96
CA THR A 261 0.50 19.76 -6.63
C THR A 261 -0.61 20.78 -6.92
N GLY A 262 -1.64 20.39 -7.68
CA GLY A 262 -2.73 21.26 -8.13
C GLY A 262 -2.35 22.15 -9.34
N ALA A 263 -1.28 21.79 -10.04
CA ALA A 263 -0.93 22.42 -11.31
C ALA A 263 -1.86 21.98 -12.46
N MET A 264 -2.60 20.88 -12.25
CA MET A 264 -3.55 20.31 -13.20
C MET A 264 -4.77 19.76 -12.45
N SER A 265 -5.96 19.85 -13.03
CA SER A 265 -7.16 19.15 -12.57
C SER A 265 -7.33 17.83 -13.33
N LEU A 266 -8.06 16.85 -12.76
CA LEU A 266 -8.24 15.53 -13.36
C LEU A 266 -8.84 15.57 -14.78
N ASN A 267 -9.59 16.64 -15.10
CA ASN A 267 -10.27 16.82 -16.40
C ASN A 267 -9.42 17.59 -17.44
N GLU A 268 -8.19 17.99 -17.09
CA GLU A 268 -7.28 18.69 -17.99
C GLU A 268 -6.26 17.69 -18.55
N THR A 269 -6.06 17.70 -19.87
CA THR A 269 -4.95 16.98 -20.50
C THR A 269 -3.70 17.85 -20.51
N PHE A 270 -2.51 17.25 -20.33
CA PHE A 270 -1.26 17.97 -20.57
C PHE A 270 -1.23 18.53 -21.98
N PRO A 271 -0.84 19.80 -22.18
CA PRO A 271 -0.51 20.28 -23.52
C PRO A 271 0.61 19.37 -24.06
N GLU A 272 0.45 18.93 -25.32
CA GLU A 272 1.50 18.15 -25.98
C GLU A 272 2.86 18.85 -25.81
N PRO A 273 3.92 18.11 -25.43
CA PRO A 273 5.25 18.71 -25.34
C PRO A 273 5.57 19.38 -26.70
N ALA A 274 5.91 20.66 -26.66
CA ALA A 274 6.33 21.36 -27.84
C ALA A 274 7.36 20.49 -28.57
N PRO A 275 7.25 20.33 -29.92
CA PRO A 275 8.15 19.47 -30.66
C PRO A 275 9.57 19.87 -30.28
N SER A 276 10.35 18.89 -29.81
CA SER A 276 11.73 19.09 -29.41
C SER A 276 12.42 19.87 -30.52
N ARG A 277 12.85 21.09 -30.27
CA ARG A 277 13.75 21.79 -31.14
C ARG A 277 14.89 20.85 -31.39
N GLY A 278 15.02 20.36 -32.63
CA GLY A 278 15.97 19.35 -33.00
C GLY A 278 17.32 19.70 -32.37
N PHE A 279 17.81 18.78 -31.59
CA PHE A 279 19.18 18.83 -31.09
C PHE A 279 20.07 18.68 -32.35
N GLU A 280 20.48 19.79 -32.89
CA GLU A 280 21.47 19.81 -33.96
C GLU A 280 22.75 19.29 -33.32
N ALA A 281 23.08 18.06 -33.66
CA ALA A 281 24.29 17.42 -33.16
C ALA A 281 25.47 18.32 -33.50
N PRO A 282 26.36 18.66 -32.54
CA PRO A 282 27.54 19.45 -32.86
C PRO A 282 28.34 18.72 -33.94
N ALA A 283 28.76 19.49 -34.96
CA ALA A 283 29.53 18.97 -36.06
C ALA A 283 30.74 18.14 -35.53
N PRO A 284 31.04 17.01 -36.15
CA PRO A 284 32.15 16.16 -35.70
C PRO A 284 33.45 16.95 -35.66
N LEU A 285 34.15 16.92 -34.56
CA LEU A 285 35.49 17.48 -34.40
C LEU A 285 36.38 16.93 -35.51
N LYS A 286 36.91 17.81 -36.33
CA LYS A 286 37.92 17.45 -37.34
C LYS A 286 39.08 16.78 -36.61
N THR A 287 39.36 15.54 -36.96
CA THR A 287 40.57 14.83 -36.54
C THR A 287 41.81 15.56 -37.10
N PRO A 288 42.84 15.76 -36.29
CA PRO A 288 44.11 16.30 -36.76
C PRO A 288 44.89 15.21 -37.50
N THR A 289 44.72 15.15 -38.80
CA THR A 289 45.61 14.32 -39.65
C THR A 289 46.02 15.15 -40.84
N GLU A 290 47.30 15.19 -41.05
CA GLU A 290 48.04 15.79 -42.16
C GLU A 290 48.53 17.25 -41.97
N VAL A 291 49.56 17.34 -41.08
CA VAL A 291 50.59 18.36 -41.30
C VAL A 291 51.89 17.60 -41.62
N GLU A 292 52.40 17.89 -42.82
CA GLU A 292 53.78 17.82 -43.29
C GLU A 292 54.40 16.44 -43.53
N ARG A 293 54.35 16.06 -44.81
CA ARG A 293 55.52 15.60 -45.54
C ARG A 293 55.72 16.46 -46.77
N GLY A 294 56.73 17.26 -46.71
CA GLY A 294 57.27 18.06 -47.78
C GLY A 294 58.57 18.66 -47.33
#